data_e5c16121b26ce471a53666eaa843e27f
#
_entry.id   e5c16121b26ce471a53666eaa843e27f
#
_cell.length_a   1.000
_cell.length_b   1.000
_cell.length_c   1.000
_cell.angle_alpha   90.00
_cell.angle_beta   90.00
_cell.angle_gamma   90.00
#
_symmetry.space_group_name_H-M   'P 1'
#
loop_
_entity.id
_entity.type
_entity.pdbx_description
1 polymer ?
#
loop_
_entity_poly.entity_id
_entity_poly.type
_entity_poly.pdbx_seq_one_letter_code
_entity_poly.pdbx_strand_id
1 'polypeptide(L)'
;MSYETAKAAFADWGVDTEAALARVRTIPISMHCWQGDDVVGFEERTGSSGGGIQATGDYPGRARTPDELRADLDFSSSMIPGKHRLNLHAMYLDKDAKPDRDEIEFQHFSPWVDWAKDQSIGLDFNPTFFAHTKADDNLTLSHPDQGIRDFWIEHGKRS
;
A
#
# COMPACT_ATOMS: atom_id res chain seq x y z
N MET A 1 -23.87 11.05 22.64
CA MET A 1 -22.94 12.14 23.02
C MET A 1 -22.93 13.13 21.86
N SER A 2 -23.18 14.42 22.10
CA SER A 2 -23.15 15.44 21.05
C SER A 2 -21.71 15.94 20.84
N TYR A 3 -21.46 16.62 19.70
CA TYR A 3 -20.16 17.26 19.45
C TYR A 3 -19.81 18.27 20.55
N GLU A 4 -20.79 19.10 20.99
CA GLU A 4 -20.56 20.10 22.02
C GLU A 4 -20.17 19.47 23.37
N THR A 5 -20.77 18.34 23.73
CA THR A 5 -20.40 17.60 24.94
C THR A 5 -18.99 17.07 24.87
N ALA A 6 -18.59 16.50 23.71
CA ALA A 6 -17.24 16.02 23.50
C ALA A 6 -16.23 17.17 23.51
N LYS A 7 -16.53 18.29 22.85
CA LYS A 7 -15.70 19.49 22.81
C LYS A 7 -15.41 20.03 24.23
N ALA A 8 -16.45 20.11 25.07
CA ALA A 8 -16.27 20.54 26.46
C ALA A 8 -15.35 19.58 27.24
N ALA A 9 -15.56 18.27 27.10
CA ALA A 9 -14.71 17.27 27.78
C ALA A 9 -13.25 17.33 27.34
N PHE A 10 -12.98 17.56 26.05
CA PHE A 10 -11.62 17.75 25.55
C PHE A 10 -10.98 19.07 26.01
N ALA A 11 -11.79 20.12 26.16
CA ALA A 11 -11.33 21.40 26.68
C ALA A 11 -10.84 21.30 28.15
N ASP A 12 -11.46 20.44 28.95
CA ASP A 12 -11.01 20.16 30.35
C ASP A 12 -9.60 19.55 30.37
N TRP A 13 -9.16 18.91 29.30
CA TRP A 13 -7.81 18.37 29.11
C TRP A 13 -6.85 19.33 28.39
N GLY A 14 -7.29 20.57 28.15
CA GLY A 14 -6.50 21.59 27.48
C GLY A 14 -6.41 21.42 25.94
N VAL A 15 -7.30 20.62 25.35
CA VAL A 15 -7.36 20.39 23.89
C VAL A 15 -8.34 21.34 23.23
N ASP A 16 -7.84 22.20 22.33
CA ASP A 16 -8.68 22.94 21.40
C ASP A 16 -9.08 22.03 20.24
N THR A 17 -10.32 21.54 20.28
CA THR A 17 -10.83 20.60 19.28
C THR A 17 -11.00 21.24 17.91
N GLU A 18 -11.29 22.53 17.79
CA GLU A 18 -11.42 23.18 16.48
C GLU A 18 -10.04 23.30 15.81
N ALA A 19 -9.02 23.71 16.57
CA ALA A 19 -7.65 23.77 16.06
C ALA A 19 -7.13 22.36 15.69
N ALA A 20 -7.44 21.34 16.50
CA ALA A 20 -7.06 19.97 16.23
C ALA A 20 -7.72 19.44 14.95
N LEU A 21 -9.01 19.65 14.77
CA LEU A 21 -9.76 19.26 13.56
C LEU A 21 -9.26 20.00 12.31
N ALA A 22 -8.98 21.30 12.44
CA ALA A 22 -8.41 22.08 11.33
C ALA A 22 -7.05 21.52 10.91
N ARG A 23 -6.20 21.12 11.87
CA ARG A 23 -4.90 20.50 11.60
C ARG A 23 -5.05 19.10 10.95
N VAL A 24 -5.94 18.25 11.47
CA VAL A 24 -6.18 16.90 10.92
C VAL A 24 -6.62 16.98 9.45
N ARG A 25 -7.48 17.95 9.09
CA ARG A 25 -7.93 18.14 7.70
C ARG A 25 -6.80 18.46 6.72
N THR A 26 -5.63 18.89 7.19
CA THR A 26 -4.46 19.16 6.34
C THR A 26 -3.56 17.96 6.14
N ILE A 27 -3.75 16.88 6.93
CA ILE A 27 -2.91 15.68 6.89
C ILE A 27 -3.45 14.74 5.81
N PRO A 28 -2.66 14.43 4.77
CA PRO A 28 -3.07 13.45 3.78
C PRO A 28 -3.03 12.03 4.39
N ILE A 29 -4.04 11.24 4.08
CA ILE A 29 -4.14 9.84 4.51
C ILE A 29 -3.65 8.93 3.40
N SER A 30 -2.67 8.08 3.71
CA SER A 30 -2.17 7.08 2.77
C SER A 30 -2.96 5.78 2.91
N MET A 31 -3.66 5.39 1.85
CA MET A 31 -4.43 4.16 1.78
C MET A 31 -3.54 3.04 1.24
N HIS A 32 -3.57 1.87 1.88
CA HIS A 32 -2.86 0.70 1.38
C HIS A 32 -3.58 0.08 0.18
N CYS A 33 -2.83 -0.21 -0.89
CA CYS A 33 -3.36 -0.84 -2.10
C CYS A 33 -3.85 -2.29 -1.87
N TRP A 34 -3.26 -3.00 -0.94
CA TRP A 34 -3.44 -4.44 -0.72
C TRP A 34 -4.86 -4.88 -0.31
N GLN A 35 -5.70 -3.96 0.15
CA GLN A 35 -7.09 -4.29 0.50
C GLN A 35 -7.98 -4.53 -0.72
N GLY A 36 -7.59 -4.01 -1.88
CA GLY A 36 -8.38 -4.12 -3.10
C GLY A 36 -8.20 -5.45 -3.85
N ASP A 37 -7.16 -6.25 -3.49
CA ASP A 37 -6.83 -7.50 -4.20
C ASP A 37 -6.43 -8.68 -3.29
N ASP A 38 -6.71 -8.61 -1.99
CA ASP A 38 -6.35 -9.64 -1.01
C ASP A 38 -4.85 -9.84 -0.80
N VAL A 39 -4.06 -8.79 -0.95
CA VAL A 39 -2.60 -8.85 -0.78
C VAL A 39 -1.94 -9.82 -1.78
N VAL A 40 -2.51 -9.98 -2.97
CA VAL A 40 -1.97 -10.87 -4.00
C VAL A 40 -0.88 -10.20 -4.80
N GLY A 41 -1.10 -8.93 -5.21
CA GLY A 41 -0.20 -8.23 -6.12
C GLY A 41 -0.28 -8.75 -7.56
N PHE A 42 0.58 -8.22 -8.42
CA PHE A 42 0.58 -8.48 -9.86
C PHE A 42 1.91 -9.04 -10.37
N GLU A 43 2.80 -9.43 -9.47
CA GLU A 43 4.02 -10.20 -9.82
C GLU A 43 3.70 -11.67 -10.12
N GLU A 44 4.61 -12.38 -10.79
CA GLU A 44 4.50 -13.83 -10.91
C GLU A 44 4.83 -14.48 -9.57
N ARG A 45 3.84 -15.15 -8.98
CA ARG A 45 4.01 -15.76 -7.65
C ARG A 45 4.46 -17.20 -7.77
N THR A 46 5.57 -17.49 -7.13
CA THR A 46 6.12 -18.86 -7.00
C THR A 46 6.10 -19.36 -5.55
N GLY A 47 5.71 -18.53 -4.58
CA GLY A 47 5.72 -18.84 -3.15
C GLY A 47 4.35 -18.79 -2.47
N SER A 48 4.30 -19.16 -1.19
CA SER A 48 3.10 -19.06 -0.37
C SER A 48 2.76 -17.59 -0.03
N SER A 49 1.50 -17.28 0.17
CA SER A 49 1.04 -15.92 0.46
C SER A 49 1.37 -15.42 1.87
N GLY A 50 2.22 -16.12 2.61
CA GLY A 50 2.84 -15.74 3.89
C GLY A 50 2.02 -14.83 4.80
N GLY A 51 0.81 -15.22 5.17
CA GLY A 51 0.02 -14.58 6.21
C GLY A 51 -0.54 -13.19 5.85
N GLY A 52 -1.81 -13.04 5.98
CA GLY A 52 -2.55 -11.79 5.78
C GLY A 52 -4.04 -12.08 5.87
N ILE A 53 -4.84 -11.06 6.09
CA ILE A 53 -6.28 -11.18 5.94
C ILE A 53 -6.54 -11.27 4.44
N GLN A 54 -6.96 -12.44 4.00
CA GLN A 54 -7.39 -12.64 2.62
C GLN A 54 -8.90 -12.42 2.56
N ALA A 55 -9.33 -11.36 1.90
CA ALA A 55 -10.69 -11.25 1.46
C ALA A 55 -10.91 -12.26 0.33
N THR A 56 -12.06 -12.83 0.20
CA THR A 56 -12.34 -13.86 -0.78
C THR A 56 -13.36 -13.34 -1.79
N GLY A 57 -13.10 -13.54 -3.05
CA GLY A 57 -14.06 -13.22 -4.09
C GLY A 57 -13.41 -12.91 -5.43
N ASP A 58 -14.24 -12.89 -6.45
CA ASP A 58 -13.89 -12.40 -7.76
C ASP A 58 -14.19 -10.91 -7.87
N TYR A 59 -13.59 -10.24 -8.85
CA TYR A 59 -13.94 -8.86 -9.14
C TYR A 59 -15.46 -8.70 -9.36
N PRO A 60 -16.13 -7.66 -8.80
CA PRO A 60 -15.56 -6.49 -8.13
C PRO A 60 -15.15 -6.68 -6.65
N GLY A 61 -15.23 -7.88 -6.11
CA GLY A 61 -14.83 -8.12 -4.72
C GLY A 61 -13.31 -8.18 -4.52
N ARG A 62 -12.55 -8.52 -5.57
CA ARG A 62 -11.09 -8.55 -5.58
C ARG A 62 -10.56 -8.13 -6.95
N ALA A 63 -9.73 -7.09 -6.99
CA ALA A 63 -9.06 -6.66 -8.20
C ALA A 63 -8.06 -7.73 -8.70
N ARG A 64 -8.07 -8.01 -10.00
CA ARG A 64 -7.22 -9.00 -10.68
C ARG A 64 -6.15 -8.36 -11.54
N THR A 65 -6.31 -7.09 -11.84
CA THR A 65 -5.39 -6.30 -12.67
C THR A 65 -5.13 -4.93 -12.03
N PRO A 66 -4.02 -4.28 -12.39
CA PRO A 66 -3.75 -2.91 -11.94
C PRO A 66 -4.87 -1.93 -12.30
N ASP A 67 -5.50 -2.08 -13.46
CA ASP A 67 -6.61 -1.22 -13.91
C ASP A 67 -7.86 -1.40 -13.04
N GLU A 68 -8.23 -2.64 -12.71
CA GLU A 68 -9.34 -2.91 -11.79
C GLU A 68 -9.07 -2.30 -10.42
N LEU A 69 -7.83 -2.43 -9.91
CA LEU A 69 -7.45 -1.85 -8.63
C LEU A 69 -7.48 -0.31 -8.65
N ARG A 70 -7.01 0.33 -9.72
CA ARG A 70 -7.12 1.78 -9.90
C ARG A 70 -8.57 2.25 -9.90
N ALA A 71 -9.46 1.53 -10.58
CA ALA A 71 -10.89 1.86 -10.60
C ALA A 71 -11.52 1.78 -9.21
N ASP A 72 -11.17 0.77 -8.40
CA ASP A 72 -11.64 0.64 -7.02
C ASP A 72 -11.08 1.76 -6.12
N LEU A 73 -9.82 2.15 -6.31
CA LEU A 73 -9.19 3.26 -5.59
C LEU A 73 -9.81 4.61 -5.95
N ASP A 74 -10.12 4.85 -7.22
CA ASP A 74 -10.82 6.06 -7.68
C ASP A 74 -12.20 6.16 -7.05
N PHE A 75 -12.95 5.06 -7.04
CA PHE A 75 -14.26 5.00 -6.42
C PHE A 75 -14.18 5.24 -4.91
N SER A 76 -13.27 4.57 -4.21
CA SER A 76 -13.08 4.72 -2.76
C SER A 76 -12.70 6.16 -2.40
N SER A 77 -11.77 6.76 -3.13
CA SER A 77 -11.31 8.13 -2.93
C SER A 77 -12.42 9.16 -3.16
N SER A 78 -13.35 8.88 -4.08
CA SER A 78 -14.50 9.75 -4.33
C SER A 78 -15.48 9.82 -3.15
N MET A 79 -15.51 8.78 -2.33
CA MET A 79 -16.42 8.69 -1.17
C MET A 79 -15.79 9.18 0.14
N ILE A 80 -14.46 9.24 0.23
CA ILE A 80 -13.74 9.59 1.46
C ILE A 80 -13.27 11.04 1.36
N PRO A 81 -13.76 11.94 2.22
CA PRO A 81 -13.32 13.33 2.18
C PRO A 81 -11.87 13.48 2.69
N GLY A 82 -11.14 14.44 2.11
CA GLY A 82 -9.79 14.80 2.55
C GLY A 82 -8.76 14.68 1.43
N LYS A 83 -7.48 14.75 1.84
CA LYS A 83 -6.35 14.55 0.94
C LYS A 83 -5.88 13.10 1.02
N HIS A 84 -5.71 12.46 -0.14
CA HIS A 84 -5.33 11.06 -0.23
C HIS A 84 -3.90 10.90 -0.73
N ARG A 85 -3.30 9.80 -0.31
CA ARG A 85 -2.09 9.19 -0.85
C ARG A 85 -2.37 7.71 -1.06
N LEU A 86 -1.61 7.05 -1.89
CA LEU A 86 -1.62 5.60 -2.02
C LEU A 86 -0.30 5.03 -1.54
N ASN A 87 -0.34 4.07 -0.64
CA ASN A 87 0.84 3.25 -0.29
C ASN A 87 0.88 2.04 -1.22
N LEU A 88 1.75 2.12 -2.21
CA LEU A 88 2.00 1.07 -3.19
C LEU A 88 3.06 0.10 -2.65
N HIS A 89 2.95 -1.17 -3.00
CA HIS A 89 3.90 -2.20 -2.62
C HIS A 89 4.67 -2.74 -3.83
N ALA A 90 5.88 -3.23 -3.63
CA ALA A 90 6.73 -3.74 -4.72
C ALA A 90 6.08 -4.86 -5.55
N MET A 91 5.20 -5.66 -4.95
CA MET A 91 4.47 -6.71 -5.64
C MET A 91 3.32 -6.22 -6.55
N TYR A 92 3.07 -4.91 -6.62
CA TYR A 92 2.04 -4.29 -7.47
C TYR A 92 2.62 -3.69 -8.76
N LEU A 93 3.67 -4.25 -9.28
CA LEU A 93 4.23 -3.82 -10.57
C LEU A 93 3.20 -3.93 -11.70
N ASP A 94 3.28 -3.02 -12.65
CA ASP A 94 2.31 -2.85 -13.74
C ASP A 94 3.03 -2.82 -15.09
N LYS A 95 3.55 -3.97 -15.50
CA LYS A 95 4.21 -4.22 -16.78
C LYS A 95 4.06 -5.70 -17.16
N ASP A 96 4.13 -5.99 -18.45
CA ASP A 96 4.10 -7.35 -18.96
C ASP A 96 5.32 -8.17 -18.49
N ALA A 97 6.50 -7.55 -18.48
CA ALA A 97 7.69 -8.15 -17.89
C ALA A 97 7.57 -8.16 -16.35
N LYS A 98 7.68 -9.33 -15.77
CA LYS A 98 7.59 -9.57 -14.32
C LYS A 98 8.98 -9.95 -13.79
N PRO A 99 9.88 -8.98 -13.54
CA PRO A 99 11.18 -9.25 -12.96
C PRO A 99 11.06 -9.80 -11.55
N ASP A 100 12.08 -10.52 -11.07
CA ASP A 100 12.18 -10.85 -9.66
C ASP A 100 12.43 -9.56 -8.84
N ARG A 101 12.20 -9.61 -7.55
CA ARG A 101 12.21 -8.40 -6.69
C ARG A 101 13.55 -7.69 -6.62
N ASP A 102 14.66 -8.41 -6.75
CA ASP A 102 16.01 -7.82 -6.83
C ASP A 102 16.34 -7.20 -8.20
N GLU A 103 15.41 -7.29 -9.16
CA GLU A 103 15.55 -6.73 -10.51
C GLU A 103 14.50 -5.63 -10.81
N ILE A 104 13.64 -5.28 -9.84
CA ILE A 104 12.64 -4.23 -10.05
C ILE A 104 13.28 -2.87 -10.32
N GLU A 105 12.60 -2.05 -11.11
CA GLU A 105 13.00 -0.69 -11.45
C GLU A 105 11.78 0.23 -11.52
N PHE A 106 11.99 1.53 -11.42
CA PHE A 106 10.94 2.54 -11.52
C PHE A 106 9.99 2.36 -12.70
N GLN A 107 10.52 1.95 -13.86
CA GLN A 107 9.72 1.73 -15.07
C GLN A 107 8.57 0.72 -14.88
N HIS A 108 8.72 -0.24 -13.94
CA HIS A 108 7.69 -1.24 -13.65
C HIS A 108 6.49 -0.65 -12.87
N PHE A 109 6.64 0.57 -12.36
CA PHE A 109 5.62 1.30 -11.59
C PHE A 109 5.19 2.60 -12.26
N SER A 110 5.74 2.94 -13.43
CA SER A 110 5.43 4.21 -14.12
C SER A 110 3.94 4.42 -14.38
N PRO A 111 3.11 3.40 -14.74
CA PRO A 111 1.68 3.62 -14.90
C PRO A 111 0.97 4.05 -13.61
N TRP A 112 1.43 3.58 -12.45
CA TRP A 112 0.92 4.03 -11.14
C TRP A 112 1.27 5.49 -10.88
N VAL A 113 2.48 5.90 -11.25
CA VAL A 113 2.93 7.30 -11.09
C VAL A 113 2.13 8.23 -11.98
N ASP A 114 1.86 7.83 -13.22
CA ASP A 114 1.08 8.63 -14.16
C ASP A 114 -0.38 8.74 -13.69
N TRP A 115 -1.01 7.63 -13.29
CA TRP A 115 -2.35 7.64 -12.69
C TRP A 115 -2.41 8.53 -11.44
N ALA A 116 -1.43 8.44 -10.53
CA ALA A 116 -1.42 9.26 -9.31
C ALA A 116 -1.30 10.75 -9.61
N LYS A 117 -0.53 11.14 -10.65
CA LYS A 117 -0.48 12.53 -11.11
C LYS A 117 -1.82 12.99 -11.66
N ASP A 118 -2.49 12.16 -12.46
CA ASP A 118 -3.81 12.48 -13.03
C ASP A 118 -4.86 12.65 -11.93
N GLN A 119 -4.81 11.84 -10.87
CA GLN A 119 -5.67 11.94 -9.70
C GLN A 119 -5.23 13.03 -8.71
N SER A 120 -4.07 13.66 -8.90
CA SER A 120 -3.48 14.64 -7.97
C SER A 120 -3.27 14.08 -6.56
N ILE A 121 -2.93 12.81 -6.43
CA ILE A 121 -2.60 12.15 -5.16
C ILE A 121 -1.09 11.86 -5.07
N GLY A 122 -0.59 11.72 -3.83
CA GLY A 122 0.78 11.29 -3.59
C GLY A 122 0.91 9.77 -3.57
N LEU A 123 2.11 9.28 -3.83
CA LEU A 123 2.46 7.88 -3.64
C LEU A 123 3.43 7.73 -2.46
N ASP A 124 3.25 6.65 -1.71
CA ASP A 124 4.22 6.08 -0.79
C ASP A 124 4.58 4.70 -1.31
N PHE A 125 5.77 4.18 -0.99
CA PHE A 125 6.21 2.89 -1.49
C PHE A 125 6.70 1.99 -0.35
N ASN A 126 6.30 0.73 -0.39
CA ASN A 126 6.73 -0.29 0.55
C ASN A 126 7.46 -1.40 -0.21
N PRO A 127 8.70 -1.74 0.18
CA PRO A 127 9.49 -2.78 -0.48
C PRO A 127 8.87 -4.17 -0.45
N THR A 128 7.98 -4.49 0.50
CA THR A 128 7.32 -5.81 0.59
C THR A 128 8.31 -6.94 0.87
N PHE A 129 8.84 -7.01 2.08
CA PHE A 129 9.74 -8.09 2.52
C PHE A 129 9.00 -9.36 2.96
N PHE A 130 7.99 -9.78 2.19
CA PHE A 130 7.16 -10.96 2.43
C PHE A 130 6.54 -11.48 1.12
N ALA A 131 5.77 -12.56 1.19
CA ALA A 131 5.06 -13.15 0.04
C ALA A 131 5.99 -13.45 -1.15
N HIS A 132 7.12 -14.11 -0.87
CA HIS A 132 8.13 -14.52 -1.84
C HIS A 132 8.77 -15.82 -1.38
N THR A 133 9.23 -16.69 -2.30
CA THR A 133 9.86 -17.98 -1.95
C THR A 133 11.06 -17.84 -1.03
N LYS A 134 11.86 -16.77 -1.20
CA LYS A 134 12.99 -16.46 -0.32
C LYS A 134 12.59 -15.85 1.03
N ALA A 135 11.30 -15.87 1.36
CA ALA A 135 10.75 -15.47 2.65
C ALA A 135 9.80 -16.54 3.24
N ASP A 136 9.77 -17.76 2.70
CA ASP A 136 8.86 -18.84 3.13
C ASP A 136 9.11 -19.29 4.58
N ASP A 137 10.31 -19.10 5.11
CA ASP A 137 10.66 -19.32 6.52
C ASP A 137 10.43 -18.08 7.41
N ASN A 138 9.83 -17.02 6.89
CA ASN A 138 9.65 -15.71 7.52
C ASN A 138 10.95 -14.96 7.86
N LEU A 139 12.06 -15.34 7.24
CA LEU A 139 13.34 -14.66 7.37
C LEU A 139 13.70 -14.01 6.03
N THR A 140 14.22 -12.80 6.09
CA THR A 140 14.66 -12.04 4.92
C THR A 140 16.07 -11.47 5.15
N LEU A 141 16.17 -10.24 5.63
CA LEU A 141 17.44 -9.60 5.99
C LEU A 141 18.13 -10.27 7.18
N SER A 142 17.43 -11.06 7.97
CA SER A 142 17.96 -11.84 9.10
C SER A 142 18.20 -13.32 8.76
N HIS A 143 18.03 -13.74 7.50
CA HIS A 143 18.21 -15.12 7.08
C HIS A 143 19.65 -15.58 7.31
N PRO A 144 19.90 -16.83 7.80
CA PRO A 144 21.26 -17.35 8.00
C PRO A 144 22.07 -17.49 6.67
N ASP A 145 21.41 -17.78 5.55
CA ASP A 145 22.03 -17.83 4.23
C ASP A 145 22.36 -16.43 3.71
N GLN A 146 23.64 -16.21 3.34
CA GLN A 146 24.11 -14.92 2.82
C GLN A 146 23.45 -14.56 1.49
N GLY A 147 23.25 -15.52 0.59
CA GLY A 147 22.65 -15.26 -0.73
C GLY A 147 21.22 -14.76 -0.63
N ILE A 148 20.45 -15.26 0.36
CA ILE A 148 19.09 -14.77 0.63
C ILE A 148 19.14 -13.35 1.18
N ARG A 149 20.07 -13.03 2.11
CA ARG A 149 20.22 -11.65 2.60
C ARG A 149 20.64 -10.69 1.48
N ASP A 150 21.56 -11.09 0.61
CA ASP A 150 22.04 -10.27 -0.50
C ASP A 150 20.91 -9.97 -1.49
N PHE A 151 20.05 -10.93 -1.81
CA PHE A 151 18.85 -10.73 -2.59
C PHE A 151 17.94 -9.65 -1.97
N TRP A 152 17.62 -9.76 -0.68
CA TRP A 152 16.76 -8.80 0.00
C TRP A 152 17.42 -7.42 0.18
N ILE A 153 18.74 -7.36 0.33
CA ILE A 153 19.49 -6.10 0.34
C ILE A 153 19.40 -5.41 -1.04
N GLU A 154 19.60 -6.16 -2.11
CA GLU A 154 19.50 -5.59 -3.47
C GLU A 154 18.07 -5.15 -3.76
N HIS A 155 17.06 -5.96 -3.42
CA HIS A 155 15.66 -5.58 -3.50
C HIS A 155 15.38 -4.25 -2.77
N GLY A 156 15.85 -4.11 -1.53
CA GLY A 156 15.64 -2.88 -0.76
C GLY A 156 16.36 -1.64 -1.33
N LYS A 157 17.45 -1.82 -2.07
CA LYS A 157 18.13 -0.72 -2.77
C LYS A 157 17.39 -0.26 -4.03
N ARG A 158 16.67 -1.17 -4.67
CA ARG A 158 15.91 -0.88 -5.90
C ARG A 158 14.52 -0.35 -5.63
N SER A 159 14.00 -0.59 -4.42
CA SER A 159 12.71 -0.09 -3.94
C SER A 159 12.81 1.37 -3.47
#